data_6b04b4dca75d7d2433884a56d3cdc4df
#
_entry.id   6b04b4dca75d7d2433884a56d3cdc4df
#
_cell.length_a   1.000
_cell.length_b   1.000
_cell.length_c   1.000
_cell.angle_alpha   90.00
_cell.angle_beta   90.00
_cell.angle_gamma   90.00
#
_symmetry.space_group_name_H-M   'P 1'
#
loop_
_entity.id
_entity.type
_entity.pdbx_description
1 polymer ?
#
loop_
_entity_poly.entity_id
_entity_poly.type
_entity_poly.pdbx_seq_one_letter_code
_entity_poly.pdbx_strand_id
1 'polypeptide(L)'
;MKLSIIIPVYNSEKVLNKLIKSIIKNIKIKKNLIEIILINDFSIDQSWKEIVNLKKNYKFIKAINLNKNYGQHCAIFCGLKFSKGNFIICMDDDMQHNPKYIDKIVSTLKNGNEVCYVKYFKQKHNFFKVFISKLNNIISSYLMSKTIKIYTSSYKGFTKKIRDKIIKNKSDFVFLDYWMFKYTKKITFINVNHNKRYYGQTNYSFKKLLSLWSNMILNFSFLPFRAA
;
A
#
# COMPACT_ATOMS: atom_id res chain seq x y z
N MET A 1 -6.50 21.46 2.91
CA MET A 1 -6.70 20.03 2.58
C MET A 1 -5.39 19.31 2.88
N LYS A 2 -5.39 18.31 3.77
CA LYS A 2 -4.18 17.62 4.23
C LYS A 2 -4.01 16.26 3.53
N LEU A 3 -2.77 15.91 3.16
CA LEU A 3 -2.39 14.63 2.55
C LEU A 3 -1.55 13.81 3.53
N SER A 4 -1.89 12.54 3.73
CA SER A 4 -1.06 11.57 4.43
C SER A 4 -0.45 10.59 3.44
N ILE A 5 0.87 10.40 3.48
CA ILE A 5 1.58 9.38 2.70
C ILE A 5 2.08 8.33 3.69
N ILE A 6 1.68 7.08 3.50
CA ILE A 6 2.02 5.95 4.37
C ILE A 6 2.97 5.05 3.63
N ILE A 7 4.12 4.81 4.22
CA ILE A 7 5.21 4.01 3.64
C ILE A 7 5.64 2.97 4.68
N PRO A 8 5.26 1.70 4.50
CA PRO A 8 5.86 0.61 5.26
C PRO A 8 7.31 0.44 4.82
N VAL A 9 8.22 0.29 5.78
CA VAL A 9 9.67 0.20 5.55
C VAL A 9 10.20 -1.12 6.08
N TYR A 10 10.88 -1.88 5.23
CA TYR A 10 11.53 -3.11 5.63
C TYR A 10 12.84 -3.34 4.85
N ASN A 11 13.98 -3.21 5.54
CA ASN A 11 15.34 -3.38 4.99
C ASN A 11 15.59 -2.48 3.76
N SER A 12 15.40 -1.17 3.92
CA SER A 12 15.44 -0.18 2.83
C SER A 12 16.38 0.99 3.12
N GLU A 13 17.39 0.81 3.99
CA GLU A 13 18.34 1.86 4.39
C GLU A 13 18.93 2.63 3.20
N LYS A 14 19.27 1.91 2.09
CA LYS A 14 19.99 2.48 0.93
C LYS A 14 19.10 3.36 0.03
N VAL A 15 17.79 3.22 0.12
CA VAL A 15 16.85 3.88 -0.81
C VAL A 15 15.95 4.90 -0.16
N LEU A 16 15.74 4.81 1.16
CA LEU A 16 14.73 5.58 1.87
C LEU A 16 14.95 7.10 1.76
N ASN A 17 16.17 7.59 1.95
CA ASN A 17 16.50 9.01 1.82
C ASN A 17 16.19 9.52 0.40
N LYS A 18 16.57 8.76 -0.61
CA LYS A 18 16.32 9.09 -2.01
C LYS A 18 14.83 9.12 -2.32
N LEU A 19 14.06 8.18 -1.77
CA LEU A 19 12.60 8.15 -1.91
C LEU A 19 11.96 9.41 -1.32
N ILE A 20 12.32 9.78 -0.09
CA ILE A 20 11.78 10.97 0.57
C ILE A 20 12.13 12.24 -0.19
N LYS A 21 13.37 12.41 -0.64
CA LYS A 21 13.76 13.53 -1.49
C LYS A 21 12.96 13.57 -2.80
N SER A 22 12.73 12.41 -3.41
CA SER A 22 11.92 12.30 -4.64
C SER A 22 10.46 12.69 -4.38
N ILE A 23 9.87 12.27 -3.27
CA ILE A 23 8.51 12.67 -2.86
C ILE A 23 8.44 14.19 -2.72
N ILE A 24 9.35 14.79 -1.95
CA ILE A 24 9.39 16.24 -1.69
C ILE A 24 9.53 17.04 -2.99
N LYS A 25 10.34 16.55 -3.94
CA LYS A 25 10.59 17.20 -5.23
C LYS A 25 9.37 17.17 -6.16
N ASN A 26 8.60 16.08 -6.14
CA ASN A 26 7.56 15.83 -7.14
C ASN A 26 6.16 16.25 -6.71
N ILE A 27 5.91 16.45 -5.40
CA ILE A 27 4.60 16.85 -4.89
C ILE A 27 4.43 18.37 -5.00
N LYS A 28 3.32 18.80 -5.63
CA LYS A 28 2.94 20.22 -5.74
C LYS A 28 2.18 20.76 -4.52
N ILE A 29 1.69 19.87 -3.64
CA ILE A 29 0.98 20.23 -2.41
C ILE A 29 1.95 20.89 -1.44
N LYS A 30 1.54 22.00 -0.80
CA LYS A 30 2.37 22.73 0.18
C LYS A 30 2.80 21.80 1.34
N LYS A 31 4.06 21.89 1.77
CA LYS A 31 4.66 21.00 2.79
C LYS A 31 3.92 21.00 4.13
N ASN A 32 3.33 22.14 4.54
CA ASN A 32 2.53 22.23 5.76
C ASN A 32 1.19 21.47 5.69
N LEU A 33 0.79 21.05 4.49
CA LEU A 33 -0.41 20.25 4.24
C LEU A 33 -0.12 18.78 3.98
N ILE A 34 1.13 18.35 4.17
CA ILE A 34 1.56 16.96 3.97
C ILE A 34 2.04 16.39 5.30
N GLU A 35 1.78 15.12 5.51
CA GLU A 35 2.48 14.28 6.48
C GLU A 35 2.93 12.99 5.79
N ILE A 36 4.15 12.56 6.07
CA ILE A 36 4.69 11.27 5.65
C ILE A 36 4.84 10.41 6.90
N ILE A 37 4.25 9.23 6.88
CA ILE A 37 4.28 8.29 8.00
C ILE A 37 5.13 7.10 7.55
N LEU A 38 6.31 6.97 8.14
CA LEU A 38 7.25 5.88 7.92
C LEU A 38 7.07 4.85 9.03
N ILE A 39 6.74 3.63 8.67
CA ILE A 39 6.52 2.54 9.61
C ILE A 39 7.60 1.49 9.40
N ASN A 40 8.56 1.42 10.32
CA ASN A 40 9.55 0.36 10.33
C ASN A 40 8.91 -0.96 10.77
N ASP A 41 8.84 -1.92 9.87
CA ASP A 41 8.30 -3.26 10.12
C ASP A 41 9.40 -4.23 10.59
N PHE A 42 10.11 -3.80 11.65
CA PHE A 42 11.20 -4.56 12.27
C PHE A 42 12.35 -4.87 11.30
N SER A 43 12.91 -3.84 10.65
CA SER A 43 14.10 -3.98 9.79
C SER A 43 15.31 -4.42 10.60
N ILE A 44 16.13 -5.27 10.00
CA ILE A 44 17.40 -5.76 10.59
C ILE A 44 18.62 -4.92 10.15
N ASP A 45 18.42 -4.05 9.14
CA ASP A 45 19.42 -3.10 8.65
C ASP A 45 19.31 -1.73 9.37
N GLN A 46 20.00 -0.70 8.88
CA GLN A 46 19.96 0.64 9.45
C GLN A 46 18.72 1.47 9.07
N SER A 47 17.66 0.85 8.53
CA SER A 47 16.42 1.55 8.10
C SER A 47 15.81 2.38 9.22
N TRP A 48 15.74 1.85 10.46
CA TRP A 48 15.20 2.60 11.59
C TRP A 48 16.01 3.86 11.90
N LYS A 49 17.34 3.76 11.89
CA LYS A 49 18.23 4.92 12.09
C LYS A 49 18.02 5.97 11.02
N GLU A 50 17.85 5.55 9.76
CA GLU A 50 17.56 6.47 8.65
C GLU A 50 16.21 7.16 8.81
N ILE A 51 15.16 6.43 9.24
CA ILE A 51 13.83 7.00 9.56
C ILE A 51 13.95 8.08 10.64
N VAL A 52 14.70 7.82 11.71
CA VAL A 52 14.91 8.79 12.80
C VAL A 52 15.63 10.04 12.29
N ASN A 53 16.64 9.88 11.44
CA ASN A 53 17.35 11.00 10.82
C ASN A 53 16.44 11.83 9.92
N LEU A 54 15.62 11.19 9.10
CA LEU A 54 14.64 11.87 8.25
C LEU A 54 13.61 12.64 9.08
N LYS A 55 13.11 12.06 10.18
CA LYS A 55 12.20 12.75 11.11
C LYS A 55 12.83 13.99 11.74
N LYS A 56 14.14 13.96 12.09
CA LYS A 56 14.85 15.13 12.61
C LYS A 56 14.92 16.26 11.58
N ASN A 57 15.15 15.91 10.30
CA ASN A 57 15.33 16.88 9.22
C ASN A 57 14.01 17.42 8.66
N TYR A 58 12.90 16.68 8.79
CA TYR A 58 11.60 17.04 8.20
C TYR A 58 10.47 16.94 9.22
N LYS A 59 9.98 18.08 9.71
CA LYS A 59 8.90 18.16 10.74
C LYS A 59 7.59 17.48 10.33
N PHE A 60 7.35 17.29 9.03
CA PHE A 60 6.16 16.62 8.50
C PHE A 60 6.30 15.09 8.42
N ILE A 61 7.45 14.53 8.81
CA ILE A 61 7.68 13.08 8.90
C ILE A 61 7.32 12.57 10.28
N LYS A 62 6.53 11.52 10.33
CA LYS A 62 6.25 10.70 11.52
C LYS A 62 6.97 9.37 11.38
N ALA A 63 7.59 8.92 12.47
CA ALA A 63 8.31 7.67 12.56
C ALA A 63 7.61 6.73 13.54
N ILE A 64 7.35 5.51 13.12
CA ILE A 64 6.75 4.45 13.94
C ILE A 64 7.67 3.22 13.83
N ASN A 65 8.00 2.61 14.96
CA ASN A 65 8.80 1.39 15.02
C ASN A 65 7.95 0.24 15.56
N LEU A 66 7.79 -0.82 14.80
CA LEU A 66 7.10 -2.02 15.25
C LEU A 66 8.08 -2.95 15.99
N ASN A 67 7.59 -3.66 16.99
CA ASN A 67 8.42 -4.52 17.84
C ASN A 67 8.71 -5.91 17.25
N LYS A 68 8.06 -6.26 16.12
CA LYS A 68 8.33 -7.45 15.30
C LYS A 68 7.85 -7.21 13.87
N ASN A 69 8.22 -8.08 12.93
CA ASN A 69 7.73 -8.04 11.55
C ASN A 69 6.29 -8.57 11.50
N TYR A 70 5.34 -7.67 11.25
CA TYR A 70 3.92 -7.97 11.10
C TYR A 70 3.48 -8.05 9.64
N GLY A 71 4.34 -7.67 8.72
CA GLY A 71 4.06 -7.59 7.29
C GLY A 71 3.42 -6.28 6.85
N GLN A 72 3.50 -6.03 5.54
CA GLN A 72 3.15 -4.77 4.90
C GLN A 72 1.74 -4.27 5.24
N HIS A 73 0.73 -5.15 5.22
CA HIS A 73 -0.66 -4.76 5.49
C HIS A 73 -0.87 -4.26 6.91
N CYS A 74 -0.26 -4.92 7.89
CA CYS A 74 -0.33 -4.51 9.29
C CYS A 74 0.44 -3.21 9.53
N ALA A 75 1.61 -3.05 8.91
CA ALA A 75 2.38 -1.82 8.99
C ALA A 75 1.60 -0.63 8.40
N ILE A 76 0.96 -0.79 7.24
CA ILE A 76 0.09 0.24 6.66
C ILE A 76 -1.10 0.52 7.59
N PHE A 77 -1.76 -0.51 8.14
CA PHE A 77 -2.89 -0.35 9.04
C PHE A 77 -2.50 0.44 10.29
N CYS A 78 -1.32 0.17 10.86
CA CYS A 78 -0.74 0.97 11.93
C CYS A 78 -0.61 2.44 11.50
N GLY A 79 -0.03 2.71 10.32
CA GLY A 79 0.11 4.05 9.77
C GLY A 79 -1.24 4.76 9.58
N LEU A 80 -2.29 4.03 9.18
CA LEU A 80 -3.64 4.59 9.04
C LEU A 80 -4.20 5.15 10.35
N LYS A 81 -3.95 4.49 11.48
CA LYS A 81 -4.38 4.97 12.80
C LYS A 81 -3.76 6.32 13.17
N PHE A 82 -2.55 6.59 12.70
CA PHE A 82 -1.82 7.85 12.97
C PHE A 82 -2.01 8.92 11.88
N SER A 83 -2.69 8.60 10.78
CA SER A 83 -2.90 9.52 9.67
C SER A 83 -4.01 10.53 9.96
N LYS A 84 -3.80 11.80 9.56
CA LYS A 84 -4.75 12.90 9.76
C LYS A 84 -5.20 13.57 8.46
N GLY A 85 -4.75 13.05 7.30
CA GLY A 85 -5.07 13.61 5.99
C GLY A 85 -6.51 13.40 5.57
N ASN A 86 -6.99 14.29 4.69
CA ASN A 86 -8.26 14.11 3.98
C ASN A 86 -8.15 13.04 2.89
N PHE A 87 -6.93 12.92 2.33
CA PHE A 87 -6.55 11.88 1.38
C PHE A 87 -5.35 11.13 1.92
N ILE A 88 -5.34 9.83 1.68
CA ILE A 88 -4.29 8.91 2.10
C ILE A 88 -3.68 8.29 0.85
N ILE A 89 -2.36 8.26 0.77
CA ILE A 89 -1.61 7.54 -0.25
C ILE A 89 -0.81 6.44 0.46
N CYS A 90 -0.90 5.22 -0.06
CA CYS A 90 0.01 4.13 0.31
C CYS A 90 0.98 3.89 -0.84
N MET A 91 2.25 3.75 -0.54
CA MET A 91 3.29 3.42 -1.50
C MET A 91 4.42 2.63 -0.85
N ASP A 92 5.11 1.82 -1.66
CA ASP A 92 6.25 1.02 -1.18
C ASP A 92 7.53 1.86 -1.09
N ASP A 93 8.52 1.34 -0.36
CA ASP A 93 9.81 1.98 -0.09
C ASP A 93 10.90 1.72 -1.14
N ASP A 94 10.61 0.95 -2.19
CA ASP A 94 11.58 0.41 -3.17
C ASP A 94 11.81 1.27 -4.44
N MET A 95 11.27 2.49 -4.48
CA MET A 95 11.35 3.44 -5.61
C MET A 95 10.60 3.00 -6.89
N GLN A 96 9.88 1.88 -6.91
CA GLN A 96 9.08 1.49 -8.07
C GLN A 96 7.86 2.40 -8.25
N HIS A 97 7.35 2.94 -7.16
CA HIS A 97 6.23 3.86 -7.14
C HIS A 97 6.70 5.30 -7.37
N ASN A 98 6.51 5.81 -8.59
CA ASN A 98 6.95 7.15 -8.94
C ASN A 98 6.09 8.22 -8.24
N PRO A 99 6.68 9.08 -7.37
CA PRO A 99 5.94 10.09 -6.63
C PRO A 99 5.23 11.15 -7.49
N LYS A 100 5.65 11.33 -8.75
CA LYS A 100 4.98 12.28 -9.68
C LYS A 100 3.49 12.00 -9.91
N TYR A 101 3.03 10.79 -9.61
CA TYR A 101 1.63 10.42 -9.77
C TYR A 101 0.76 10.71 -8.54
N ILE A 102 1.36 11.13 -7.41
CA ILE A 102 0.63 11.46 -6.17
C ILE A 102 -0.43 12.54 -6.43
N ASP A 103 -0.05 13.63 -7.10
CA ASP A 103 -1.00 14.71 -7.40
C ASP A 103 -2.15 14.24 -8.29
N LYS A 104 -1.88 13.34 -9.24
CA LYS A 104 -2.91 12.74 -10.11
C LYS A 104 -3.86 11.85 -9.32
N ILE A 105 -3.36 11.04 -8.38
CA ILE A 105 -4.19 10.23 -7.48
C ILE A 105 -5.09 11.15 -6.65
N VAL A 106 -4.53 12.20 -6.05
CA VAL A 106 -5.28 13.16 -5.21
C VAL A 106 -6.35 13.88 -6.03
N SER A 107 -6.06 14.32 -7.26
CA SER A 107 -7.07 14.95 -8.11
C SER A 107 -8.20 14.01 -8.49
N THR A 108 -7.88 12.74 -8.77
CA THR A 108 -8.86 11.70 -9.05
C THR A 108 -9.80 11.44 -7.86
N LEU A 109 -9.27 11.48 -6.63
CA LEU A 109 -10.09 11.35 -5.41
C LEU A 109 -10.96 12.59 -5.17
N LYS A 110 -10.47 13.79 -5.49
CA LYS A 110 -11.24 15.03 -5.41
C LYS A 110 -12.45 15.04 -6.35
N ASN A 111 -12.34 14.37 -7.49
CA ASN A 111 -13.41 14.24 -8.49
C ASN A 111 -14.49 13.20 -8.10
N GLY A 112 -14.62 12.87 -6.81
CA GLY A 112 -15.70 12.05 -6.29
C GLY A 112 -15.43 10.55 -6.19
N ASN A 113 -14.22 10.09 -6.59
CA ASN A 113 -13.80 8.71 -6.33
C ASN A 113 -13.35 8.55 -4.89
N GLU A 114 -13.60 7.37 -4.30
CA GLU A 114 -13.24 7.09 -2.91
C GLU A 114 -11.93 6.28 -2.81
N VAL A 115 -11.61 5.50 -3.85
CA VAL A 115 -10.36 4.73 -3.97
C VAL A 115 -9.80 4.88 -5.39
N CYS A 116 -8.49 5.06 -5.50
CA CYS A 116 -7.76 5.14 -6.76
C CYS A 116 -6.53 4.24 -6.71
N TYR A 117 -6.48 3.22 -7.56
CA TYR A 117 -5.30 2.36 -7.74
C TYR A 117 -4.44 2.84 -8.91
N VAL A 118 -3.13 2.67 -8.76
CA VAL A 118 -2.18 2.90 -9.85
C VAL A 118 -1.98 1.59 -10.61
N LYS A 119 -2.34 1.57 -11.90
CA LYS A 119 -2.17 0.43 -12.79
C LYS A 119 -0.99 0.68 -13.71
N TYR A 120 -0.02 -0.22 -13.66
CA TYR A 120 1.15 -0.16 -14.53
C TYR A 120 0.86 -0.80 -15.88
N PHE A 121 1.28 -0.15 -16.98
CA PHE A 121 1.28 -0.80 -18.29
C PHE A 121 2.17 -2.03 -18.24
N LYS A 122 1.66 -3.17 -18.75
CA LYS A 122 2.39 -4.45 -18.76
C LYS A 122 3.69 -4.30 -19.53
N GLN A 123 4.84 -4.42 -18.86
CA GLN A 123 6.05 -4.88 -19.54
C GLN A 123 5.93 -6.41 -19.73
N LYS A 124 6.48 -6.92 -20.87
CA LYS A 124 6.58 -8.37 -21.15
C LYS A 124 7.27 -9.07 -19.97
N HIS A 125 6.52 -9.80 -19.16
CA HIS A 125 7.04 -10.56 -18.04
C HIS A 125 7.08 -12.05 -18.36
N ASN A 126 8.08 -12.77 -17.79
CA ASN A 126 8.22 -14.23 -17.82
C ASN A 126 6.90 -14.94 -17.53
N PHE A 127 6.60 -15.98 -18.32
CA PHE A 127 5.39 -16.80 -18.26
C PHE A 127 4.99 -17.25 -16.85
N PHE A 128 5.96 -17.58 -15.99
CA PHE A 128 5.73 -17.99 -14.59
C PHE A 128 5.11 -16.88 -13.72
N LYS A 129 5.58 -15.64 -13.85
CA LYS A 129 5.00 -14.49 -13.10
C LYS A 129 3.58 -14.16 -13.57
N VAL A 130 3.28 -14.37 -14.83
CA VAL A 130 1.93 -14.19 -15.40
C VAL A 130 0.97 -15.25 -14.87
N PHE A 131 1.42 -16.49 -14.72
CA PHE A 131 0.62 -17.61 -14.19
C PHE A 131 0.26 -17.37 -12.71
N ILE A 132 1.23 -17.00 -11.87
CA ILE A 132 1.01 -16.68 -10.44
C ILE A 132 0.07 -15.48 -10.30
N SER A 133 0.24 -14.45 -11.14
CA SER A 133 -0.65 -13.26 -11.15
C SER A 133 -2.07 -13.61 -11.57
N LYS A 134 -2.25 -14.52 -12.56
CA LYS A 134 -3.58 -15.01 -12.96
C LYS A 134 -4.25 -15.81 -11.85
N LEU A 135 -3.51 -16.70 -11.17
CA LEU A 135 -4.03 -17.50 -10.06
C LEU A 135 -4.45 -16.60 -8.88
N ASN A 136 -3.62 -15.62 -8.54
CA ASN A 136 -3.94 -14.62 -7.51
C ASN A 136 -5.20 -13.81 -7.87
N ASN A 137 -5.36 -13.42 -9.13
CA ASN A 137 -6.55 -12.71 -9.60
C ASN A 137 -7.81 -13.59 -9.56
N ILE A 138 -7.71 -14.89 -9.87
CA ILE A 138 -8.83 -15.83 -9.82
C ILE A 138 -9.28 -16.03 -8.37
N ILE A 139 -8.35 -16.29 -7.45
CA ILE A 139 -8.65 -16.48 -6.03
C ILE A 139 -9.24 -15.20 -5.43
N SER A 140 -8.64 -14.05 -5.70
CA SER A 140 -9.15 -12.77 -5.22
C SER A 140 -10.54 -12.45 -5.78
N SER A 141 -10.81 -12.73 -7.06
CA SER A 141 -12.13 -12.49 -7.67
C SER A 141 -13.20 -13.44 -7.13
N TYR A 142 -12.84 -14.69 -6.82
CA TYR A 142 -13.74 -15.66 -6.21
C TYR A 142 -14.12 -15.28 -4.77
N LEU A 143 -13.15 -14.83 -3.98
CA LEU A 143 -13.33 -14.41 -2.59
C LEU A 143 -14.09 -13.07 -2.45
N MET A 144 -14.00 -12.21 -3.46
CA MET A 144 -14.53 -10.82 -3.43
C MET A 144 -15.85 -10.64 -4.20
N SER A 145 -16.62 -11.73 -4.49
CA SER A 145 -17.87 -11.69 -5.28
C SER A 145 -17.70 -11.20 -6.71
N LYS A 146 -17.41 -12.09 -7.59
CA LYS A 146 -17.62 -12.27 -9.05
C LYS A 146 -17.82 -11.09 -10.02
N THR A 147 -17.85 -9.82 -9.65
CA THR A 147 -18.38 -8.81 -10.59
C THR A 147 -17.34 -7.88 -11.23
N ILE A 148 -16.06 -7.90 -10.78
CA ILE A 148 -15.04 -7.01 -11.35
C ILE A 148 -13.71 -7.76 -11.43
N LYS A 149 -13.04 -7.74 -12.59
CA LYS A 149 -11.60 -8.10 -12.70
C LYS A 149 -10.81 -7.11 -11.86
N ILE A 150 -10.63 -7.44 -10.57
CA ILE A 150 -10.05 -6.55 -9.58
C ILE A 150 -8.54 -6.51 -9.77
N TYR A 151 -8.03 -5.36 -10.17
CA TYR A 151 -6.61 -5.08 -10.15
C TYR A 151 -6.28 -4.38 -8.83
N THR A 152 -5.47 -5.00 -7.99
CA THR A 152 -4.96 -4.38 -6.77
C THR A 152 -3.51 -3.96 -6.95
N SER A 153 -3.12 -2.84 -6.34
CA SER A 153 -1.76 -2.34 -6.34
C SER A 153 -1.42 -1.82 -4.94
N SER A 154 -0.18 -2.01 -4.51
CA SER A 154 0.33 -1.39 -3.29
C SER A 154 0.38 0.14 -3.41
N TYR A 155 0.56 0.67 -4.65
CA TYR A 155 0.44 2.10 -4.91
C TYR A 155 -1.02 2.48 -5.14
N LYS A 156 -1.62 3.09 -4.14
CA LYS A 156 -3.04 3.46 -4.12
C LYS A 156 -3.29 4.69 -3.27
N GLY A 157 -4.41 5.36 -3.56
CA GLY A 157 -4.90 6.44 -2.73
C GLY A 157 -6.37 6.25 -2.38
N PHE A 158 -6.80 6.79 -1.25
CA PHE A 158 -8.19 6.76 -0.82
C PHE A 158 -8.54 7.91 0.10
N THR A 159 -9.83 8.15 0.29
CA THR A 159 -10.34 9.24 1.10
C THR A 159 -10.29 8.90 2.59
N LYS A 160 -10.31 9.97 3.42
CA LYS A 160 -10.47 9.85 4.88
C LYS A 160 -11.68 9.00 5.25
N LYS A 161 -12.80 9.10 4.51
CA LYS A 161 -14.01 8.31 4.75
C LYS A 161 -13.73 6.80 4.71
N ILE A 162 -12.96 6.34 3.73
CA ILE A 162 -12.57 4.92 3.61
C ILE A 162 -11.59 4.56 4.73
N ARG A 163 -10.58 5.41 5.02
CA ARG A 163 -9.66 5.23 6.14
C ARG A 163 -10.41 5.02 7.45
N ASP A 164 -11.38 5.90 7.76
CA ASP A 164 -12.13 5.85 9.02
C ASP A 164 -12.95 4.56 9.17
N LYS A 165 -13.49 4.03 8.07
CA LYS A 165 -14.14 2.72 8.06
C LYS A 165 -13.16 1.57 8.29
N ILE A 166 -11.96 1.64 7.66
CA ILE A 166 -10.92 0.60 7.80
C ILE A 166 -10.42 0.53 9.24
N ILE A 167 -10.08 1.66 9.86
CA ILE A 167 -9.51 1.66 11.22
C ILE A 167 -10.51 1.27 12.33
N LYS A 168 -11.82 1.38 12.07
CA LYS A 168 -12.87 0.91 12.98
C LYS A 168 -13.07 -0.60 12.95
N ASN A 169 -12.47 -1.27 11.99
CA ASN A 169 -12.59 -2.72 11.88
C ASN A 169 -11.82 -3.42 12.99
N LYS A 170 -12.48 -4.37 13.65
CA LYS A 170 -11.92 -5.17 14.74
C LYS A 170 -11.39 -6.54 14.28
N SER A 171 -11.29 -6.78 12.96
CA SER A 171 -10.77 -8.05 12.45
C SER A 171 -9.28 -8.22 12.77
N ASP A 172 -8.91 -9.39 13.24
CA ASP A 172 -7.51 -9.77 13.49
C ASP A 172 -6.70 -9.91 12.20
N PHE A 173 -7.38 -10.14 11.08
CA PHE A 173 -6.75 -10.23 9.77
C PHE A 173 -6.89 -8.93 8.98
N VAL A 174 -5.76 -8.30 8.69
CA VAL A 174 -5.71 -7.03 7.95
C VAL A 174 -5.40 -7.27 6.49
N PHE A 175 -6.42 -7.18 5.63
CA PHE A 175 -6.26 -7.12 4.18
C PHE A 175 -6.97 -5.90 3.62
N LEU A 176 -6.21 -4.82 3.44
CA LEU A 176 -6.73 -3.48 3.14
C LEU A 176 -7.60 -3.44 1.88
N ASP A 177 -7.20 -4.16 0.82
CA ASP A 177 -7.93 -4.15 -0.45
C ASP A 177 -9.32 -4.76 -0.30
N TYR A 178 -9.47 -5.84 0.48
CA TYR A 178 -10.77 -6.41 0.79
C TYR A 178 -11.70 -5.37 1.44
N TRP A 179 -11.21 -4.64 2.44
CA TRP A 179 -12.02 -3.63 3.13
C TRP A 179 -12.37 -2.46 2.21
N MET A 180 -11.45 -2.04 1.32
CA MET A 180 -11.75 -1.00 0.34
C MET A 180 -12.89 -1.42 -0.59
N PHE A 181 -12.85 -2.63 -1.14
CA PHE A 181 -13.91 -3.15 -2.01
C PHE A 181 -15.23 -3.35 -1.27
N LYS A 182 -15.20 -3.77 0.00
CA LYS A 182 -16.37 -3.92 0.85
C LYS A 182 -17.06 -2.58 1.12
N TYR A 183 -16.28 -1.50 1.32
CA TYR A 183 -16.81 -0.23 1.79
C TYR A 183 -17.22 0.74 0.69
N THR A 184 -16.78 0.54 -0.55
CA THR A 184 -17.17 1.40 -1.66
C THR A 184 -17.12 0.70 -3.02
N LYS A 185 -17.98 1.16 -3.92
CA LYS A 185 -17.93 0.85 -5.36
C LYS A 185 -17.30 2.01 -6.18
N LYS A 186 -17.01 3.17 -5.55
CA LYS A 186 -16.41 4.33 -6.20
C LYS A 186 -14.88 4.15 -6.30
N ILE A 187 -14.49 3.12 -7.05
CA ILE A 187 -13.10 2.70 -7.25
C ILE A 187 -12.70 2.98 -8.69
N THR A 188 -11.54 3.58 -8.88
CA THR A 188 -10.99 3.89 -10.19
C THR A 188 -9.51 3.54 -10.30
N PHE A 189 -8.97 3.66 -11.50
CA PHE A 189 -7.58 3.34 -11.82
C PHE A 189 -6.95 4.45 -12.62
N ILE A 190 -5.68 4.75 -12.33
CA ILE A 190 -4.84 5.56 -13.22
C ILE A 190 -3.78 4.67 -13.86
N ASN A 191 -3.68 4.72 -15.18
CA ASN A 191 -2.65 4.01 -15.92
C ASN A 191 -1.36 4.81 -15.92
N VAL A 192 -0.23 4.15 -15.61
CA VAL A 192 1.09 4.77 -15.55
C VAL A 192 2.16 3.86 -16.12
N ASN A 193 3.28 4.46 -16.56
CA ASN A 193 4.45 3.71 -16.99
C ASN A 193 5.20 3.16 -15.76
N HIS A 194 5.67 1.92 -15.87
CA HIS A 194 6.42 1.24 -14.81
C HIS A 194 7.85 1.78 -14.74
N ASN A 195 8.30 2.15 -13.54
CA ASN A 195 9.71 2.40 -13.28
C ASN A 195 10.41 1.07 -12.93
N LYS A 196 11.65 0.89 -13.37
CA LYS A 196 12.47 -0.25 -12.93
C LYS A 196 12.75 -0.14 -11.43
N ARG A 197 12.77 -1.28 -10.73
CA ARG A 197 13.18 -1.37 -9.34
C ARG A 197 14.60 -0.85 -9.19
N TYR A 198 14.83 0.02 -8.20
CA TYR A 198 16.14 0.67 -8.03
C TYR A 198 17.13 -0.20 -7.27
N TYR A 199 16.62 -1.02 -6.30
CA TYR A 199 17.40 -1.94 -5.47
C TYR A 199 16.55 -3.10 -4.92
N GLY A 200 17.21 -4.24 -4.61
CA GLY A 200 16.63 -5.37 -3.88
C GLY A 200 15.95 -6.44 -4.76
N GLN A 201 15.87 -7.66 -4.20
CA GLN A 201 15.10 -8.78 -4.75
C GLN A 201 13.67 -8.80 -4.18
N THR A 202 12.74 -9.53 -4.82
CA THR A 202 11.37 -9.65 -4.30
C THR A 202 11.38 -10.48 -3.01
N ASN A 203 10.90 -9.93 -1.91
CA ASN A 203 10.76 -10.62 -0.62
C ASN A 203 9.58 -11.62 -0.59
N TYR A 204 8.85 -11.78 -1.70
CA TYR A 204 7.75 -12.74 -1.81
C TYR A 204 8.27 -14.11 -2.21
N SER A 205 8.47 -14.98 -1.21
CA SER A 205 8.66 -16.41 -1.46
C SER A 205 7.32 -17.09 -1.74
N PHE A 206 7.34 -18.23 -2.43
CA PHE A 206 6.15 -19.05 -2.69
C PHE A 206 5.42 -19.42 -1.40
N LYS A 207 6.15 -19.74 -0.32
CA LYS A 207 5.59 -20.00 1.02
C LYS A 207 4.80 -18.80 1.59
N LYS A 208 5.30 -17.57 1.43
CA LYS A 208 4.57 -16.35 1.85
C LYS A 208 3.30 -16.13 1.04
N LEU A 209 3.31 -16.43 -0.26
CA LEU A 209 2.11 -16.37 -1.11
C LEU A 209 1.07 -17.40 -0.70
N LEU A 210 1.48 -18.65 -0.43
CA LEU A 210 0.59 -19.72 0.03
C LEU A 210 -0.05 -19.36 1.38
N SER A 211 0.74 -18.88 2.33
CA SER A 211 0.25 -18.41 3.64
C SER A 211 -0.75 -17.25 3.51
N LEU A 212 -0.48 -16.30 2.61
CA LEU A 212 -1.42 -15.21 2.36
C LEU A 212 -2.75 -15.74 1.79
N TRP A 213 -2.70 -16.67 0.82
CA TRP A 213 -3.89 -17.28 0.24
C TRP A 213 -4.68 -18.10 1.26
N SER A 214 -4.00 -18.93 2.07
CA SER A 214 -4.67 -19.69 3.14
C SER A 214 -5.39 -18.76 4.11
N ASN A 215 -4.72 -17.70 4.56
CA ASN A 215 -5.32 -16.72 5.44
C ASN A 215 -6.48 -15.95 4.80
N MET A 216 -6.40 -15.63 3.51
CA MET A 216 -7.51 -15.00 2.78
C MET A 216 -8.71 -15.95 2.68
N ILE A 217 -8.50 -17.22 2.36
CA ILE A 217 -9.57 -18.23 2.26
C ILE A 217 -10.22 -18.43 3.63
N LEU A 218 -9.45 -18.62 4.68
CA LEU A 218 -9.94 -18.87 6.04
C LEU A 218 -10.72 -17.67 6.63
N ASN A 219 -10.28 -16.43 6.36
CA ASN A 219 -10.88 -15.25 6.99
C ASN A 219 -11.97 -14.58 6.15
N PHE A 220 -12.04 -14.82 4.83
CA PHE A 220 -12.96 -14.10 3.93
C PHE A 220 -13.83 -15.01 3.06
N SER A 221 -13.66 -16.35 3.14
CA SER A 221 -14.45 -17.31 2.38
C SER A 221 -15.41 -18.09 3.29
N PHE A 222 -16.61 -18.37 2.76
CA PHE A 222 -17.53 -19.35 3.36
C PHE A 222 -17.18 -20.80 3.02
N LEU A 223 -16.12 -21.04 2.25
CA LEU A 223 -15.67 -22.39 1.83
C LEU A 223 -15.42 -23.35 3.01
N PRO A 224 -14.76 -22.95 4.11
CA PRO A 224 -14.54 -23.85 5.24
C PRO A 224 -15.85 -24.37 5.87
N PHE A 225 -16.91 -23.53 5.85
CA PHE A 225 -18.23 -23.90 6.40
C PHE A 225 -19.10 -24.72 5.44
N ARG A 226 -18.70 -24.87 4.17
CA ARG A 226 -19.38 -25.73 3.19
C ARG A 226 -18.70 -27.09 3.01
N ALA A 227 -17.50 -27.26 3.53
CA ALA A 227 -16.71 -28.49 3.48
C ALA A 227 -16.77 -29.29 4.82
N ALA A 228 -17.39 -28.74 5.85
CA ALA A 228 -17.74 -29.38 7.09
C ALA A 228 -19.22 -29.82 7.08
#